data_99ebaeaad0f20c92a95793b2dfc97fca
#
_entry.id   99ebaeaad0f20c92a95793b2dfc97fca
#
_cell.length_a   1.000
_cell.length_b   1.000
_cell.length_c   1.000
_cell.angle_alpha   90.00
_cell.angle_beta   90.00
_cell.angle_gamma   90.00
#
_symmetry.space_group_name_H-M   'P 1'
#
loop_
_entity.id
_entity.type
_entity.pdbx_description
1 polymer ?
#
loop_
_entity_poly.entity_id
_entity_poly.type
_entity_poly.pdbx_seq_one_letter_code
_entity_poly.pdbx_strand_id
1 'polypeptide(L)'
;MQSLGLDGGESRVRWISRSEASALILAAGTAARQPHLRNFVRLALSTGCRKNELLALEWHRVDFERSHFRLECEHTKNGKRRLVPLNSGALSALRDQLDWVARHCAGSEWVFASSSGRRVGNLQKGFVAACARAGIENFRIHDLRHTFASWLVMEGVSLYVVKDLLGHSSITVTERYAHLSPNHGREAVQKLLPL
;
A
#
# COMPACT_ATOMS: atom_id res chain seq x y z
N MET A 1 -14.67 -4.40 -45.37
CA MET A 1 -13.93 -3.52 -44.45
C MET A 1 -14.12 -4.06 -43.04
N GLN A 2 -13.15 -4.84 -42.55
CA GLN A 2 -13.16 -5.42 -41.20
C GLN A 2 -12.50 -4.43 -40.27
N SER A 3 -13.25 -4.00 -39.26
CA SER A 3 -12.71 -3.18 -38.15
C SER A 3 -11.89 -4.06 -37.23
N LEU A 4 -10.59 -3.85 -37.22
CA LEU A 4 -9.67 -4.41 -36.22
C LEU A 4 -9.96 -3.75 -34.87
N GLY A 5 -10.71 -4.45 -34.04
CA GLY A 5 -10.89 -4.12 -32.62
C GLY A 5 -9.59 -4.42 -31.86
N LEU A 6 -8.78 -3.39 -31.61
CA LEU A 6 -7.71 -3.45 -30.62
C LEU A 6 -8.33 -3.16 -29.25
N ASP A 7 -8.91 -4.19 -28.64
CA ASP A 7 -9.34 -4.16 -27.25
C ASP A 7 -8.13 -4.47 -26.37
N GLY A 8 -7.20 -3.51 -26.31
CA GLY A 8 -6.14 -3.47 -25.33
C GLY A 8 -6.74 -3.02 -24.00
N GLY A 9 -7.18 -3.96 -23.18
CA GLY A 9 -7.73 -3.67 -21.86
C GLY A 9 -6.78 -2.81 -21.04
N GLU A 10 -6.99 -1.49 -21.03
CA GLU A 10 -6.29 -0.57 -20.15
C GLU A 10 -6.51 -1.03 -18.71
N SER A 11 -5.44 -1.50 -18.10
CA SER A 11 -5.45 -1.93 -16.71
C SER A 11 -5.83 -0.73 -15.83
N ARG A 12 -7.08 -0.72 -15.37
CA ARG A 12 -7.67 0.33 -14.53
C ARG A 12 -6.74 0.70 -13.38
N VAL A 13 -6.30 1.96 -13.34
CA VAL A 13 -5.61 2.56 -12.19
C VAL A 13 -6.64 3.39 -11.40
N ARG A 14 -7.13 2.88 -10.28
CA ARG A 14 -8.00 3.60 -9.34
C ARG A 14 -7.18 4.00 -8.11
N TRP A 15 -7.21 5.27 -7.75
CA TRP A 15 -6.61 5.83 -6.54
C TRP A 15 -7.59 6.79 -5.86
N ILE A 16 -7.33 7.11 -4.60
CA ILE A 16 -8.15 8.02 -3.79
C ILE A 16 -7.31 9.23 -3.34
N SER A 17 -7.98 10.35 -3.11
CA SER A 17 -7.38 11.56 -2.57
C SER A 17 -6.95 11.40 -1.11
N ARG A 18 -6.17 12.34 -0.58
CA ARG A 18 -5.77 12.35 0.83
C ARG A 18 -6.98 12.47 1.76
N SER A 19 -7.99 13.25 1.38
CA SER A 19 -9.25 13.40 2.14
C SER A 19 -10.07 12.11 2.16
N GLU A 20 -10.24 11.44 1.01
CA GLU A 20 -10.91 10.13 0.93
C GLU A 20 -10.16 9.08 1.76
N ALA A 21 -8.82 9.08 1.72
CA ALA A 21 -8.02 8.17 2.53
C ALA A 21 -8.22 8.39 4.02
N SER A 22 -8.30 9.64 4.47
CA SER A 22 -8.60 9.99 5.86
C SER A 22 -9.99 9.50 6.27
N ALA A 23 -11.01 9.70 5.43
CA ALA A 23 -12.36 9.21 5.65
C ALA A 23 -12.38 7.66 5.73
N LEU A 24 -11.64 6.97 4.84
CA LEU A 24 -11.53 5.52 4.86
C LEU A 24 -10.87 5.00 6.15
N ILE A 25 -9.80 5.63 6.61
CA ILE A 25 -9.10 5.27 7.85
C ILE A 25 -10.02 5.44 9.07
N LEU A 26 -10.80 6.52 9.13
CA LEU A 26 -11.79 6.73 10.18
C LEU A 26 -12.89 5.66 10.14
N ALA A 27 -13.47 5.42 8.96
CA ALA A 27 -14.49 4.40 8.75
C ALA A 27 -13.97 2.98 9.05
N ALA A 28 -12.71 2.68 8.75
CA ALA A 28 -12.09 1.40 9.09
C ALA A 28 -11.94 1.20 10.60
N GLY A 29 -11.75 2.30 11.36
CA GLY A 29 -11.66 2.26 12.82
C GLY A 29 -12.96 1.87 13.53
N THR A 30 -14.11 2.00 12.89
CA THR A 30 -15.42 1.60 13.44
C THR A 30 -15.79 0.14 13.17
N ALA A 31 -14.91 -0.63 12.53
CA ALA A 31 -15.14 -2.03 12.17
C ALA A 31 -14.94 -2.97 13.38
N ALA A 32 -15.89 -3.04 14.31
CA ALA A 32 -15.79 -3.81 15.56
C ALA A 32 -15.35 -5.28 15.38
N ARG A 33 -15.79 -5.92 14.27
CA ARG A 33 -15.41 -7.31 13.94
C ARG A 33 -14.04 -7.44 13.26
N GLN A 34 -13.40 -6.35 12.90
CA GLN A 34 -12.10 -6.32 12.23
C GLN A 34 -11.24 -5.16 12.75
N PRO A 35 -10.81 -5.21 14.01
CA PRO A 35 -10.10 -4.12 14.69
C PRO A 35 -8.77 -3.76 14.02
N HIS A 36 -8.21 -4.69 13.24
CA HIS A 36 -6.95 -4.49 12.50
C HIS A 36 -7.11 -3.66 11.23
N LEU A 37 -8.36 -3.48 10.74
CA LEU A 37 -8.60 -2.91 9.41
C LEU A 37 -8.04 -1.50 9.28
N ARG A 38 -8.20 -0.67 10.32
CA ARG A 38 -7.67 0.70 10.34
C ARG A 38 -6.14 0.72 10.15
N ASN A 39 -5.43 -0.07 10.94
CA ASN A 39 -3.96 -0.11 10.88
C ASN A 39 -3.47 -0.79 9.59
N PHE A 40 -4.20 -1.79 9.08
CA PHE A 40 -3.94 -2.38 7.78
C PHE A 40 -4.05 -1.34 6.65
N VAL A 41 -5.11 -0.54 6.61
CA VAL A 41 -5.30 0.53 5.59
C VAL A 41 -4.19 1.57 5.69
N ARG A 42 -3.87 2.03 6.90
CA ARG A 42 -2.77 2.99 7.13
C ARG A 42 -1.44 2.44 6.62
N LEU A 43 -1.10 1.22 6.96
CA LEU A 43 0.14 0.58 6.55
C LEU A 43 0.19 0.34 5.04
N ALA A 44 -0.92 -0.11 4.43
CA ALA A 44 -1.02 -0.33 2.99
C ALA A 44 -0.84 0.98 2.19
N LEU A 45 -1.47 2.08 2.63
CA LEU A 45 -1.32 3.40 2.02
C LEU A 45 0.07 4.00 2.21
N SER A 46 0.81 3.60 3.25
CA SER A 46 2.15 4.12 3.56
C SER A 46 3.28 3.30 2.95
N THR A 47 3.02 2.07 2.49
CA THR A 47 4.07 1.14 2.03
C THR A 47 3.84 0.61 0.62
N GLY A 48 2.62 0.68 0.11
CA GLY A 48 2.24 0.09 -1.17
C GLY A 48 2.36 -1.43 -1.23
N CYS A 49 2.52 -2.12 -0.09
CA CYS A 49 2.63 -3.57 -0.04
C CYS A 49 1.35 -4.26 -0.49
N ARG A 50 1.48 -5.49 -1.01
CA ARG A 50 0.33 -6.33 -1.35
C ARG A 50 -0.38 -6.79 -0.09
N LYS A 51 -1.70 -7.00 -0.19
CA LYS A 51 -2.53 -7.49 0.93
C LYS A 51 -1.88 -8.67 1.66
N ASN A 52 -1.48 -9.69 0.92
CA ASN A 52 -0.95 -10.91 1.53
C ASN A 52 0.47 -10.72 2.11
N GLU A 53 1.27 -9.80 1.56
CA GLU A 53 2.56 -9.40 2.13
C GLU A 53 2.39 -8.81 3.54
N LEU A 54 1.39 -7.92 3.70
CA LEU A 54 1.09 -7.32 5.01
C LEU A 54 0.45 -8.31 5.97
N LEU A 55 -0.51 -9.13 5.50
CA LEU A 55 -1.16 -10.12 6.36
C LEU A 55 -0.22 -11.25 6.81
N ALA A 56 0.86 -11.50 6.06
CA ALA A 56 1.90 -12.47 6.42
C ALA A 56 3.12 -11.83 7.10
N LEU A 57 3.01 -10.57 7.54
CA LEU A 57 4.09 -9.89 8.24
C LEU A 57 4.17 -10.36 9.69
N GLU A 58 5.36 -10.73 10.12
CA GLU A 58 5.69 -11.16 11.48
C GLU A 58 6.49 -10.09 12.20
N TRP A 59 6.34 -9.98 13.54
CA TRP A 59 6.98 -8.96 14.35
C TRP A 59 8.51 -9.00 14.26
N HIS A 60 9.13 -10.17 14.21
CA HIS A 60 10.57 -10.32 14.14
C HIS A 60 11.21 -9.75 12.86
N ARG A 61 10.37 -9.41 11.86
CA ARG A 61 10.80 -8.78 10.61
C ARG A 61 10.67 -7.26 10.62
N VAL A 62 10.09 -6.68 11.68
CA VAL A 62 9.90 -5.24 11.82
C VAL A 62 11.03 -4.65 12.64
N ASP A 63 11.78 -3.74 12.06
CA ASP A 63 12.84 -2.99 12.71
C ASP A 63 12.37 -1.54 12.93
N PHE A 64 11.95 -1.24 14.16
CA PHE A 64 11.46 0.08 14.54
C PHE A 64 12.60 1.12 14.63
N GLU A 65 13.82 0.70 14.96
CA GLU A 65 14.98 1.61 15.10
C GLU A 65 15.43 2.10 13.72
N ARG A 66 15.54 1.16 12.77
CA ARG A 66 15.95 1.47 11.39
C ARG A 66 14.77 1.85 10.48
N SER A 67 13.56 1.88 11.03
CA SER A 67 12.33 2.27 10.30
C SER A 67 12.12 1.49 9.00
N HIS A 68 12.18 0.17 9.07
CA HIS A 68 11.85 -0.70 7.95
C HIS A 68 11.29 -2.05 8.41
N PHE A 69 10.68 -2.79 7.50
CA PHE A 69 10.48 -4.23 7.67
C PHE A 69 10.97 -5.00 6.45
N ARG A 70 11.26 -6.29 6.65
CA ARG A 70 11.77 -7.19 5.63
C ARG A 70 10.65 -8.10 5.11
N LEU A 71 10.51 -8.17 3.79
CA LEU A 71 9.69 -9.17 3.11
C LEU A 71 10.60 -10.27 2.56
N GLU A 72 10.28 -11.51 2.91
CA GLU A 72 11.01 -12.69 2.45
C GLU A 72 10.50 -13.19 1.09
N CYS A 73 11.30 -14.00 0.40
CA CYS A 73 11.02 -14.53 -0.94
C CYS A 73 9.66 -15.25 -1.02
N GLU A 74 9.33 -16.01 0.01
CA GLU A 74 8.11 -16.84 0.10
C GLU A 74 6.83 -16.00 0.10
N HIS A 75 6.92 -14.75 0.54
CA HIS A 75 5.77 -13.83 0.65
C HIS A 75 5.67 -12.85 -0.52
N THR A 76 6.66 -12.84 -1.42
CA THR A 76 6.70 -11.93 -2.55
C THR A 76 6.35 -12.66 -3.85
N LYS A 77 5.50 -12.07 -4.68
CA LYS A 77 5.06 -12.67 -5.96
C LYS A 77 6.24 -12.96 -6.93
N ASN A 78 7.35 -12.23 -6.78
CA ASN A 78 8.53 -12.35 -7.64
C ASN A 78 9.71 -13.11 -6.98
N GLY A 79 9.50 -13.72 -5.80
CA GLY A 79 10.50 -14.51 -5.10
C GLY A 79 11.75 -13.74 -4.65
N LYS A 80 11.69 -12.41 -4.56
CA LYS A 80 12.83 -11.57 -4.13
C LYS A 80 12.58 -10.95 -2.77
N ARG A 81 13.60 -11.02 -1.91
CA ARG A 81 13.63 -10.27 -0.66
C ARG A 81 13.64 -8.78 -0.94
N ARG A 82 12.94 -7.99 -0.13
CA ARG A 82 13.07 -6.54 -0.14
C ARG A 82 12.86 -5.93 1.24
N LEU A 83 13.55 -4.83 1.49
CA LEU A 83 13.28 -3.94 2.62
C LEU A 83 12.19 -2.95 2.22
N VAL A 84 11.24 -2.73 3.11
CA VAL A 84 10.17 -1.76 2.94
C VAL A 84 10.39 -0.64 3.95
N PRO A 85 10.75 0.56 3.49
CA PRO A 85 10.94 1.71 4.39
C PRO A 85 9.62 2.15 5.02
N LEU A 86 9.69 2.63 6.24
CA LEU A 86 8.54 3.07 7.04
C LEU A 86 8.64 4.57 7.31
N ASN A 87 7.63 5.31 6.91
CA ASN A 87 7.43 6.68 7.34
C ASN A 87 6.78 6.74 8.74
N SER A 88 6.65 7.92 9.31
CA SER A 88 6.05 8.14 10.62
C SER A 88 4.64 7.57 10.75
N GLY A 89 3.83 7.67 9.68
CA GLY A 89 2.47 7.12 9.63
C GLY A 89 2.44 5.59 9.68
N ALA A 90 3.36 4.92 8.98
CA ALA A 90 3.52 3.47 9.03
C ALA A 90 4.00 2.99 10.39
N LEU A 91 5.00 3.68 10.98
CA LEU A 91 5.49 3.38 12.32
C LEU A 91 4.39 3.53 13.38
N SER A 92 3.60 4.61 13.31
CA SER A 92 2.45 4.80 14.21
C SER A 92 1.42 3.67 14.06
N ALA A 93 1.10 3.28 12.81
CA ALA A 93 0.16 2.19 12.58
C ALA A 93 0.66 0.84 13.13
N LEU A 94 1.95 0.56 13.03
CA LEU A 94 2.57 -0.64 13.59
C LEU A 94 2.61 -0.61 15.11
N ARG A 95 2.89 0.53 15.76
CA ARG A 95 2.83 0.67 17.21
C ARG A 95 1.42 0.46 17.74
N ASP A 96 0.42 1.12 17.14
CA ASP A 96 -1.00 0.92 17.49
C ASP A 96 -1.42 -0.55 17.35
N GLN A 97 -0.88 -1.25 16.34
CA GLN A 97 -1.15 -2.65 16.11
C GLN A 97 -0.44 -3.55 17.12
N LEU A 98 0.79 -3.22 17.52
CA LEU A 98 1.54 -3.93 18.55
C LEU A 98 0.82 -3.86 19.90
N ASP A 99 0.36 -2.67 20.28
CA ASP A 99 -0.43 -2.46 21.51
C ASP A 99 -1.73 -3.27 21.50
N TRP A 100 -2.36 -3.36 20.33
CA TRP A 100 -3.57 -4.17 20.20
C TRP A 100 -3.26 -5.66 20.37
N VAL A 101 -2.23 -6.17 19.70
CA VAL A 101 -1.81 -7.59 19.78
C VAL A 101 -1.41 -7.94 21.21
N ALA A 102 -0.63 -7.08 21.88
CA ALA A 102 -0.21 -7.30 23.26
C ALA A 102 -1.38 -7.46 24.23
N ARG A 103 -2.47 -6.70 24.00
CA ARG A 103 -3.67 -6.75 24.87
C ARG A 103 -4.63 -7.91 24.57
N HIS A 104 -4.72 -8.38 23.31
CA HIS A 104 -5.78 -9.30 22.89
C HIS A 104 -5.28 -10.68 22.47
N CYS A 105 -4.02 -10.83 22.12
CA CYS A 105 -3.42 -12.08 21.67
C CYS A 105 -1.89 -12.08 21.93
N ALA A 106 -1.51 -11.81 23.18
CA ALA A 106 -0.11 -11.76 23.59
C ALA A 106 0.64 -13.03 23.16
N GLY A 107 1.87 -12.85 22.65
CA GLY A 107 2.71 -13.93 22.14
C GLY A 107 2.45 -14.32 20.68
N SER A 108 1.50 -13.68 19.99
CA SER A 108 1.35 -13.91 18.55
C SER A 108 2.56 -13.36 17.78
N GLU A 109 3.08 -14.17 16.87
CA GLU A 109 4.16 -13.77 15.95
C GLU A 109 3.70 -12.80 14.85
N TRP A 110 2.38 -12.78 14.55
CA TRP A 110 1.80 -12.05 13.43
C TRP A 110 1.49 -10.60 13.79
N VAL A 111 1.86 -9.66 12.90
CA VAL A 111 1.46 -8.25 13.01
C VAL A 111 -0.06 -8.13 12.97
N PHE A 112 -0.70 -8.84 12.05
CA PHE A 112 -2.15 -8.91 11.94
C PHE A 112 -2.65 -10.26 12.45
N ALA A 113 -2.81 -10.35 13.76
CA ALA A 113 -3.31 -11.54 14.44
C ALA A 113 -4.82 -11.45 14.71
N SER A 114 -5.52 -12.57 14.62
CA SER A 114 -6.88 -12.72 15.14
C SER A 114 -6.87 -12.83 16.67
N SER A 115 -8.03 -12.77 17.31
CA SER A 115 -8.16 -12.99 18.76
C SER A 115 -7.66 -14.37 19.23
N SER A 116 -7.53 -15.33 18.30
CA SER A 116 -6.93 -16.64 18.59
C SER A 116 -5.41 -16.69 18.39
N GLY A 117 -4.75 -15.55 18.17
CA GLY A 117 -3.32 -15.45 17.91
C GLY A 117 -2.88 -15.89 16.50
N ARG A 118 -3.80 -16.41 15.69
CA ARG A 118 -3.49 -16.83 14.31
C ARG A 118 -3.52 -15.65 13.34
N ARG A 119 -2.79 -15.78 12.24
CA ARG A 119 -2.79 -14.79 11.16
C ARG A 119 -4.21 -14.47 10.68
N VAL A 120 -4.50 -13.18 10.50
CA VAL A 120 -5.75 -12.73 9.86
C VAL A 120 -5.77 -13.16 8.38
N GLY A 121 -6.79 -13.93 7.99
CA GLY A 121 -6.89 -14.46 6.62
C GLY A 121 -7.55 -13.50 5.64
N ASN A 122 -8.56 -12.75 6.08
CA ASN A 122 -9.35 -11.93 5.16
C ASN A 122 -9.93 -10.68 5.84
N LEU A 123 -9.75 -9.53 5.17
CA LEU A 123 -10.31 -8.23 5.57
C LEU A 123 -11.35 -7.69 4.58
N GLN A 124 -11.70 -8.48 3.53
CA GLN A 124 -12.49 -7.99 2.39
C GLN A 124 -13.86 -7.42 2.80
N LYS A 125 -14.61 -8.16 3.63
CA LYS A 125 -15.96 -7.72 4.05
C LYS A 125 -15.93 -6.40 4.82
N GLY A 126 -15.00 -6.27 5.78
CA GLY A 126 -14.83 -5.04 6.54
C GLY A 126 -14.32 -3.88 5.70
N PHE A 127 -13.43 -4.15 4.75
CA PHE A 127 -12.93 -3.15 3.82
C PHE A 127 -14.04 -2.57 2.93
N VAL A 128 -14.86 -3.43 2.32
CA VAL A 128 -16.02 -3.00 1.52
C VAL A 128 -16.99 -2.17 2.35
N ALA A 129 -17.31 -2.61 3.56
CA ALA A 129 -18.16 -1.87 4.47
C ALA A 129 -17.55 -0.52 4.91
N ALA A 130 -16.22 -0.45 5.09
CA ALA A 130 -15.53 0.81 5.39
C ALA A 130 -15.55 1.77 4.20
N CYS A 131 -15.34 1.29 2.98
CA CYS A 131 -15.48 2.10 1.76
C CYS A 131 -16.89 2.70 1.65
N ALA A 132 -17.93 1.88 1.84
CA ALA A 132 -19.32 2.34 1.80
C ALA A 132 -19.59 3.45 2.85
N ARG A 133 -19.11 3.27 4.10
CA ARG A 133 -19.24 4.30 5.15
C ARG A 133 -18.46 5.59 4.83
N ALA A 134 -17.35 5.47 4.11
CA ALA A 134 -16.54 6.61 3.69
C ALA A 134 -17.03 7.27 2.39
N GLY A 135 -18.13 6.78 1.79
CA GLY A 135 -18.64 7.28 0.51
C GLY A 135 -17.73 6.98 -0.68
N ILE A 136 -16.87 5.95 -0.58
CA ILE A 136 -15.90 5.59 -1.62
C ILE A 136 -16.43 4.41 -2.43
N GLU A 137 -16.76 4.67 -3.69
CA GLU A 137 -17.27 3.66 -4.60
C GLU A 137 -16.16 3.03 -5.45
N ASN A 138 -16.41 1.80 -5.88
CA ASN A 138 -15.52 1.10 -6.82
C ASN A 138 -14.05 1.06 -6.38
N PHE A 139 -13.77 0.85 -5.10
CA PHE A 139 -12.43 0.82 -4.53
C PHE A 139 -12.16 -0.55 -3.88
N ARG A 140 -11.05 -1.17 -4.25
CA ARG A 140 -10.63 -2.51 -3.81
C ARG A 140 -9.41 -2.41 -2.91
N ILE A 141 -9.14 -3.44 -2.11
CA ILE A 141 -7.91 -3.48 -1.27
C ILE A 141 -6.63 -3.26 -2.10
N HIS A 142 -6.58 -3.77 -3.33
CA HIS A 142 -5.42 -3.58 -4.20
C HIS A 142 -5.24 -2.12 -4.65
N ASP A 143 -6.30 -1.35 -4.68
CA ASP A 143 -6.26 0.07 -5.06
C ASP A 143 -5.57 0.95 -4.00
N LEU A 144 -5.40 0.45 -2.75
CA LEU A 144 -4.53 1.09 -1.76
C LEU A 144 -3.08 1.18 -2.26
N ARG A 145 -2.60 0.13 -2.92
CA ARG A 145 -1.26 0.10 -3.54
C ARG A 145 -1.19 1.01 -4.76
N HIS A 146 -2.25 1.07 -5.57
CA HIS A 146 -2.35 2.04 -6.66
C HIS A 146 -2.32 3.46 -6.11
N THR A 147 -3.02 3.73 -5.02
CA THR A 147 -3.04 5.03 -4.34
C THR A 147 -1.63 5.43 -3.86
N PHE A 148 -0.90 4.54 -3.19
CA PHE A 148 0.49 4.78 -2.78
C PHE A 148 1.38 5.15 -3.97
N ALA A 149 1.33 4.38 -5.06
CA ALA A 149 2.11 4.63 -6.25
C ALA A 149 1.75 5.98 -6.91
N SER A 150 0.45 6.24 -7.06
CA SER A 150 -0.05 7.49 -7.64
C SER A 150 0.40 8.70 -6.84
N TRP A 151 0.31 8.65 -5.52
CA TRP A 151 0.76 9.75 -4.67
C TRP A 151 2.26 10.02 -4.80
N LEU A 152 3.10 8.98 -4.84
CA LEU A 152 4.54 9.17 -5.02
C LEU A 152 4.86 9.80 -6.38
N VAL A 153 4.21 9.35 -7.45
CA VAL A 153 4.43 9.90 -8.79
C VAL A 153 3.95 11.36 -8.86
N MET A 154 2.82 11.70 -8.28
CA MET A 154 2.32 13.08 -8.19
C MET A 154 3.26 14.01 -7.40
N GLU A 155 3.98 13.48 -6.42
CA GLU A 155 5.03 14.19 -5.67
C GLU A 155 6.38 14.25 -6.43
N GLY A 156 6.43 13.82 -7.68
CA GLY A 156 7.62 13.88 -8.53
C GLY A 156 8.65 12.77 -8.27
N VAL A 157 8.31 11.73 -7.52
CA VAL A 157 9.20 10.58 -7.31
C VAL A 157 9.33 9.80 -8.63
N SER A 158 10.57 9.48 -9.03
CA SER A 158 10.82 8.78 -10.28
C SER A 158 10.14 7.40 -10.33
N LEU A 159 9.68 7.00 -11.52
CA LEU A 159 9.04 5.69 -11.73
C LEU A 159 9.95 4.51 -11.34
N TYR A 160 11.26 4.65 -11.44
CA TYR A 160 12.21 3.62 -11.02
C TYR A 160 12.20 3.42 -9.51
N VAL A 161 12.18 4.51 -8.72
CA VAL A 161 12.06 4.44 -7.27
C VAL A 161 10.72 3.82 -6.87
N VAL A 162 9.61 4.26 -7.51
CA VAL A 162 8.28 3.69 -7.27
C VAL A 162 8.25 2.19 -7.60
N LYS A 163 8.85 1.77 -8.73
CA LYS A 163 9.00 0.38 -9.12
C LYS A 163 9.69 -0.44 -8.03
N ASP A 164 10.81 0.06 -7.49
CA ASP A 164 11.60 -0.65 -6.47
C ASP A 164 10.84 -0.75 -5.14
N LEU A 165 10.21 0.34 -4.69
CA LEU A 165 9.35 0.36 -3.50
C LEU A 165 8.19 -0.64 -3.61
N LEU A 166 7.57 -0.71 -4.76
CA LEU A 166 6.50 -1.67 -5.03
C LEU A 166 7.01 -3.11 -5.21
N GLY A 167 8.28 -3.30 -5.55
CA GLY A 167 8.84 -4.60 -5.91
C GLY A 167 8.24 -5.13 -7.22
N HIS A 168 8.12 -4.28 -8.24
CA HIS A 168 7.78 -4.70 -9.60
C HIS A 168 9.01 -5.28 -10.30
N SER A 169 8.83 -6.39 -10.99
CA SER A 169 9.91 -7.02 -11.77
C SER A 169 10.29 -6.24 -13.02
N SER A 170 9.32 -5.53 -13.62
CA SER A 170 9.51 -4.69 -14.81
C SER A 170 9.03 -3.26 -14.56
N ILE A 171 9.69 -2.29 -15.19
CA ILE A 171 9.26 -0.89 -15.19
C ILE A 171 7.91 -0.72 -15.88
N THR A 172 7.63 -1.51 -16.91
CA THR A 172 6.38 -1.49 -17.68
C THR A 172 5.13 -1.58 -16.80
N VAL A 173 5.22 -2.32 -15.68
CA VAL A 173 4.11 -2.39 -14.70
C VAL A 173 3.90 -1.04 -13.99
N THR A 174 4.94 -0.22 -13.88
CA THR A 174 4.90 1.08 -13.19
C THR A 174 4.59 2.24 -14.15
N GLU A 175 4.84 2.08 -15.43
CA GLU A 175 4.57 3.08 -16.48
C GLU A 175 3.10 3.52 -16.56
N ARG A 176 2.18 2.68 -16.08
CA ARG A 176 0.75 3.03 -15.93
C ARG A 176 0.49 4.27 -15.08
N TYR A 177 1.43 4.66 -14.23
CA TYR A 177 1.34 5.87 -13.39
C TYR A 177 2.04 7.08 -14.02
N ALA A 178 2.74 6.93 -15.16
CA ALA A 178 3.56 7.99 -15.75
C ALA A 178 2.76 9.27 -16.07
N HIS A 179 1.50 9.11 -16.49
CA HIS A 179 0.59 10.22 -16.79
C HIS A 179 0.26 11.10 -15.57
N LEU A 180 0.54 10.64 -14.36
CA LEU A 180 0.35 11.39 -13.11
C LEU A 180 1.57 12.22 -12.73
N SER A 181 2.70 12.03 -13.42
CA SER A 181 3.93 12.77 -13.12
C SER A 181 3.78 14.25 -13.45
N PRO A 182 4.20 15.14 -12.55
CA PRO A 182 4.27 16.56 -12.87
C PRO A 182 5.15 16.81 -14.11
N ASN A 183 4.75 17.77 -14.94
CA ASN A 183 5.54 18.11 -16.12
C ASN A 183 6.74 18.99 -15.73
N HIS A 184 7.83 18.37 -15.36
CA HIS A 184 9.08 19.03 -14.98
C HIS A 184 10.05 19.26 -16.16
N GLY A 185 9.61 19.07 -17.41
CA GLY A 185 10.50 19.19 -18.58
C GLY A 185 11.22 20.53 -18.65
N ARG A 186 10.50 21.63 -18.42
CA ARG A 186 11.09 22.97 -18.37
C ARG A 186 12.11 23.12 -17.22
N GLU A 187 11.77 22.68 -16.02
CA GLU A 187 12.64 22.75 -14.85
C GLU A 187 13.89 21.87 -15.02
N ALA A 188 13.73 20.69 -15.62
CA ALA A 188 14.85 19.80 -15.91
C ALA A 188 15.84 20.42 -16.87
N VAL A 189 15.36 21.04 -17.95
CA VAL A 189 16.23 21.71 -18.93
C VAL A 189 16.94 22.94 -18.32
N GLN A 190 16.27 23.65 -17.41
CA GLN A 190 16.87 24.79 -16.72
C GLN A 190 18.03 24.44 -15.78
N LYS A 191 18.14 23.16 -15.38
CA LYS A 191 19.28 22.66 -14.60
C LYS A 191 20.55 22.47 -15.43
N LEU A 192 20.45 22.52 -16.75
CA LEU A 192 21.61 22.48 -17.63
C LEU A 192 22.30 23.84 -17.57
N LEU A 193 23.62 23.82 -17.42
CA LEU A 193 24.41 25.06 -17.53
C LEU A 193 24.29 25.62 -18.92
N PRO A 194 24.20 26.97 -19.08
CA PRO A 194 24.28 27.58 -20.40
C PRO A 194 25.64 27.24 -21.01
N LEU A 195 25.63 26.81 -22.29
CA LEU A 195 26.82 26.57 -23.13
C LEU A 195 27.44 27.86 -23.59
#